data_47ea1875b1151c28d1a75c682c5a9966
#
_entry.id   47ea1875b1151c28d1a75c682c5a9966
#
_cell.length_a   1.000
_cell.length_b   1.000
_cell.length_c   1.000
_cell.angle_alpha   90.00
_cell.angle_beta   90.00
_cell.angle_gamma   90.00
#
_symmetry.space_group_name_H-M   'P 1'
#
loop_
_entity.id
_entity.type
_entity.pdbx_description
1 polymer ?
#
loop_
_entity_poly.entity_id
_entity_poly.type
_entity_poly.pdbx_seq_one_letter_code
_entity_poly.pdbx_strand_id
1 'polypeptide(L)'
;MAREIVVAGAGVFGLACAWELLRRGQPVRVVDSARIGAGASGGHVGALAPHAPETWNAKKQVQLEALVAADGWWADVAEAGGTDPGYARTGRIQPVPAGAEARMAERIAGARAHWPGWAEMALTTTPDTPLVPVSDSGLWLVDRLTARISPRRACAALAAAIRARGGEIAEGVTTEGPAIWATGVAGLGPFGGNGV
;
A
#
# COMPACT_ATOMS: atom_id res chain seq x y z
N MET A 1 -21.18 22.61 -13.53
CA MET A 1 -20.71 21.21 -13.43
C MET A 1 -19.25 21.22 -12.98
N ALA A 2 -18.85 20.35 -12.06
CA ALA A 2 -17.43 20.23 -11.68
C ALA A 2 -16.62 19.76 -12.91
N ARG A 3 -15.41 20.32 -13.08
CA ARG A 3 -14.51 19.93 -14.18
C ARG A 3 -13.99 18.52 -13.91
N GLU A 4 -14.00 17.67 -14.93
CA GLU A 4 -13.43 16.33 -14.85
C GLU A 4 -11.91 16.40 -14.57
N ILE A 5 -11.45 15.56 -13.63
CA ILE A 5 -10.03 15.45 -13.28
C ILE A 5 -9.44 14.25 -14.02
N VAL A 6 -8.42 14.48 -14.83
CA VAL A 6 -7.72 13.42 -15.57
C VAL A 6 -6.51 12.95 -14.76
N VAL A 7 -6.44 11.64 -14.51
CA VAL A 7 -5.34 10.95 -13.84
C VAL A 7 -4.61 10.09 -14.87
N ALA A 8 -3.32 10.33 -15.08
CA ALA A 8 -2.49 9.50 -15.94
C ALA A 8 -1.79 8.41 -15.12
N GLY A 9 -2.04 7.15 -15.50
CA GLY A 9 -1.51 5.94 -14.87
C GLY A 9 -2.56 5.16 -14.10
N ALA A 10 -2.82 3.93 -14.54
CA ALA A 10 -3.75 2.98 -13.90
C ALA A 10 -3.03 1.93 -13.03
N GLY A 11 -1.94 2.32 -12.38
CA GLY A 11 -1.33 1.62 -11.27
C GLY A 11 -2.06 1.92 -9.95
N VAL A 12 -1.64 1.28 -8.85
CA VAL A 12 -2.28 1.45 -7.54
C VAL A 12 -2.35 2.92 -7.09
N PHE A 13 -1.34 3.73 -7.38
CA PHE A 13 -1.33 5.15 -7.00
C PHE A 13 -2.38 5.95 -7.77
N GLY A 14 -2.42 5.83 -9.09
CA GLY A 14 -3.40 6.56 -9.90
C GLY A 14 -4.83 6.13 -9.62
N LEU A 15 -5.07 4.82 -9.49
CA LEU A 15 -6.38 4.29 -9.12
C LEU A 15 -6.81 4.72 -7.71
N ALA A 16 -5.89 4.75 -6.72
CA ALA A 16 -6.20 5.22 -5.38
C ALA A 16 -6.53 6.72 -5.37
N CYS A 17 -5.79 7.55 -6.11
CA CYS A 17 -6.11 8.97 -6.27
C CYS A 17 -7.49 9.16 -6.90
N ALA A 18 -7.79 8.43 -7.96
CA ALA A 18 -9.09 8.49 -8.64
C ALA A 18 -10.24 8.08 -7.72
N TRP A 19 -10.07 7.00 -6.95
CA TRP A 19 -11.03 6.56 -5.95
C TRP A 19 -11.32 7.64 -4.89
N GLU A 20 -10.26 8.26 -4.34
CA GLU A 20 -10.43 9.33 -3.33
C GLU A 20 -11.09 10.59 -3.90
N LEU A 21 -10.82 10.94 -5.16
CA LEU A 21 -11.50 12.05 -5.82
C LEU A 21 -12.99 11.77 -6.00
N LEU A 22 -13.35 10.57 -6.44
CA LEU A 22 -14.75 10.15 -6.57
C LEU A 22 -15.48 10.14 -5.23
N ARG A 23 -14.83 9.68 -4.15
CA ARG A 23 -15.40 9.75 -2.79
C ARG A 23 -15.71 11.18 -2.36
N ARG A 24 -14.98 12.15 -2.90
CA ARG A 24 -15.18 13.61 -2.66
C ARG A 24 -16.10 14.26 -3.69
N GLY A 25 -16.79 13.48 -4.52
CA GLY A 25 -17.75 13.98 -5.51
C GLY A 25 -17.11 14.64 -6.73
N GLN A 26 -15.80 14.39 -7.01
CA GLN A 26 -15.13 14.90 -8.18
C GLN A 26 -15.24 13.92 -9.36
N PRO A 27 -15.70 14.35 -10.55
CA PRO A 27 -15.68 13.50 -11.73
C PRO A 27 -14.23 13.18 -12.13
N VAL A 28 -13.95 11.92 -12.45
CA VAL A 28 -12.58 11.45 -12.71
C VAL A 28 -12.55 10.56 -13.94
N ARG A 29 -11.51 10.75 -14.76
CA ARG A 29 -11.09 9.86 -15.82
C ARG A 29 -9.65 9.41 -15.59
N VAL A 30 -9.41 8.11 -15.53
CA VAL A 30 -8.07 7.50 -15.50
C VAL A 30 -7.69 7.11 -16.90
N VAL A 31 -6.46 7.42 -17.32
CA VAL A 31 -5.91 6.98 -18.61
C VAL A 31 -4.58 6.26 -18.38
N ASP A 32 -4.33 5.19 -19.13
CA ASP A 32 -3.06 4.46 -19.10
C ASP A 32 -2.67 4.06 -20.51
N SER A 33 -1.41 4.27 -20.88
CA SER A 33 -0.88 3.92 -22.20
C SER A 33 -0.82 2.42 -22.47
N ALA A 34 -0.94 1.60 -21.42
CA ALA A 34 -0.97 0.14 -21.53
C ALA A 34 -2.30 -0.40 -20.96
N ARG A 35 -2.26 -0.99 -19.78
CA ARG A 35 -3.42 -1.59 -19.10
C ARG A 35 -3.35 -1.38 -17.60
N ILE A 36 -4.46 -1.58 -16.91
CA ILE A 36 -4.54 -1.54 -15.46
C ILE A 36 -3.45 -2.44 -14.85
N GLY A 37 -2.63 -1.86 -13.97
CA GLY A 37 -1.58 -2.56 -13.25
C GLY A 37 -0.43 -3.06 -14.14
N ALA A 38 -0.21 -2.50 -15.32
CA ALA A 38 0.85 -2.94 -16.23
C ALA A 38 2.27 -2.79 -15.68
N GLY A 39 2.49 -1.78 -14.82
CA GLY A 39 3.79 -1.48 -14.21
C GLY A 39 4.04 -2.28 -12.92
N ALA A 40 4.70 -1.64 -11.95
CA ALA A 40 5.07 -2.23 -10.66
C ALA A 40 3.87 -2.80 -9.88
N SER A 41 2.66 -2.26 -10.09
CA SER A 41 1.42 -2.74 -9.47
C SER A 41 0.91 -4.08 -10.03
N GLY A 42 1.54 -4.64 -11.06
CA GLY A 42 1.24 -5.97 -11.61
C GLY A 42 1.91 -7.13 -10.89
N GLY A 43 2.60 -6.89 -9.78
CA GLY A 43 3.26 -7.91 -8.96
C GLY A 43 2.30 -8.95 -8.36
N HIS A 44 2.86 -10.02 -7.82
CA HIS A 44 2.09 -11.10 -7.20
C HIS A 44 1.84 -10.89 -5.72
N VAL A 45 2.77 -10.27 -5.01
CA VAL A 45 2.74 -10.06 -3.56
C VAL A 45 2.99 -8.59 -3.24
N GLY A 46 2.14 -8.01 -2.42
CA GLY A 46 2.31 -6.69 -1.82
C GLY A 46 2.39 -6.80 -0.31
N ALA A 47 3.47 -6.29 0.27
CA ALA A 47 3.63 -6.16 1.70
C ALA A 47 3.34 -4.70 2.10
N LEU A 48 2.38 -4.51 2.99
CA LEU A 48 2.05 -3.25 3.62
C LEU A 48 2.70 -3.25 5.02
N ALA A 49 4.02 -3.04 5.05
CA ALA A 49 4.81 -3.15 6.26
C ALA A 49 5.24 -1.76 6.77
N PRO A 50 5.22 -1.52 8.09
CA PRO A 50 5.67 -0.27 8.67
C PRO A 50 7.18 -0.10 8.51
N HIS A 51 7.64 1.14 8.43
CA HIS A 51 9.03 1.48 8.68
C HIS A 51 9.41 1.10 10.12
N ALA A 52 10.68 0.79 10.31
CA ALA A 52 11.21 0.51 11.63
C ALA A 52 10.91 1.68 12.58
N PRO A 53 10.29 1.44 13.75
CA PRO A 53 9.74 2.49 14.60
C PRO A 53 10.77 3.28 15.41
N GLU A 54 11.99 2.82 15.48
CA GLU A 54 13.08 3.60 16.04
C GLU A 54 13.34 4.87 15.21
N THR A 55 13.79 5.95 15.82
CA THR A 55 14.05 7.26 15.17
C THR A 55 12.80 7.79 14.44
N TRP A 56 11.74 8.09 15.22
CA TRP A 56 10.45 8.54 14.69
C TRP A 56 10.54 9.87 13.94
N ASN A 57 9.76 10.02 12.87
CA ASN A 57 9.67 11.23 12.06
C ASN A 57 8.32 11.34 11.33
N ALA A 58 8.07 12.50 10.69
CA ALA A 58 6.80 12.77 10.00
C ALA A 58 6.48 11.77 8.90
N LYS A 59 7.48 11.26 8.15
CA LYS A 59 7.26 10.25 7.10
C LYS A 59 6.72 8.94 7.70
N LYS A 60 7.26 8.51 8.84
CA LYS A 60 6.80 7.29 9.54
C LYS A 60 5.40 7.47 10.11
N GLN A 61 5.07 8.68 10.57
CA GLN A 61 3.74 9.02 11.03
C GLN A 61 2.70 8.89 9.92
N VAL A 62 2.93 9.51 8.76
CA VAL A 62 2.03 9.38 7.60
C VAL A 62 1.86 7.94 7.16
N GLN A 63 2.94 7.14 7.16
CA GLN A 63 2.85 5.73 6.82
C GLN A 63 2.04 4.94 7.85
N LEU A 64 2.22 5.21 9.15
CA LEU A 64 1.44 4.57 10.21
C LEU A 64 -0.06 4.86 10.04
N GLU A 65 -0.42 6.11 9.82
CA GLU A 65 -1.81 6.53 9.60
C GLU A 65 -2.43 5.79 8.41
N ALA A 66 -1.68 5.67 7.30
CA ALA A 66 -2.13 4.92 6.13
C ALA A 66 -2.31 3.42 6.43
N LEU A 67 -1.39 2.81 7.19
CA LEU A 67 -1.50 1.41 7.60
C LEU A 67 -2.66 1.16 8.55
N VAL A 68 -2.91 2.07 9.49
CA VAL A 68 -4.04 1.99 10.42
C VAL A 68 -5.38 2.11 9.68
N ALA A 69 -5.47 3.04 8.74
CA ALA A 69 -6.68 3.25 7.94
C ALA A 69 -6.96 2.14 6.92
N ALA A 70 -5.96 1.32 6.59
CA ALA A 70 -6.03 0.40 5.44
C ALA A 70 -7.16 -0.63 5.51
N ASP A 71 -7.54 -1.12 6.70
CA ASP A 71 -8.63 -2.10 6.84
C ASP A 71 -9.96 -1.53 6.34
N GLY A 72 -10.37 -0.37 6.87
CA GLY A 72 -11.60 0.31 6.45
C GLY A 72 -11.55 0.78 5.01
N TRP A 73 -10.41 1.32 4.59
CA TRP A 73 -10.25 1.83 3.23
C TRP A 73 -10.40 0.73 2.15
N TRP A 74 -9.78 -0.43 2.36
CA TRP A 74 -9.91 -1.56 1.43
C TRP A 74 -11.29 -2.23 1.52
N ALA A 75 -11.93 -2.21 2.68
CA ALA A 75 -13.33 -2.64 2.82
C ALA A 75 -14.28 -1.76 2.00
N ASP A 76 -14.13 -0.43 2.06
CA ASP A 76 -14.92 0.52 1.26
C ASP A 76 -14.73 0.29 -0.26
N VAL A 77 -13.49 0.01 -0.69
CA VAL A 77 -13.19 -0.31 -2.10
C VAL A 77 -13.87 -1.62 -2.51
N ALA A 78 -13.75 -2.65 -1.68
CA ALA A 78 -14.35 -3.96 -1.97
C ALA A 78 -15.88 -3.89 -2.03
N GLU A 79 -16.51 -3.17 -1.10
CA GLU A 79 -17.95 -2.97 -1.07
C GLU A 79 -18.44 -2.22 -2.32
N ALA A 80 -17.79 -1.10 -2.66
CA ALA A 80 -18.20 -0.28 -3.79
C ALA A 80 -18.07 -1.00 -5.13
N GLY A 81 -17.04 -1.81 -5.32
CA GLY A 81 -16.74 -2.50 -6.59
C GLY A 81 -17.17 -3.97 -6.65
N GLY A 82 -17.64 -4.54 -5.55
CA GLY A 82 -17.98 -5.96 -5.45
C GLY A 82 -16.79 -6.90 -5.71
N THR A 83 -15.55 -6.43 -5.50
CA THR A 83 -14.32 -7.16 -5.86
C THR A 83 -13.36 -7.17 -4.68
N ASP A 84 -12.91 -8.36 -4.26
CA ASP A 84 -11.96 -8.53 -3.16
C ASP A 84 -10.54 -8.12 -3.58
N PRO A 85 -9.91 -7.13 -2.91
CA PRO A 85 -8.54 -6.68 -3.18
C PRO A 85 -7.47 -7.68 -2.73
N GLY A 86 -7.83 -8.72 -2.00
CA GLY A 86 -6.89 -9.67 -1.39
C GLY A 86 -6.08 -9.04 -0.25
N TYR A 87 -6.64 -8.03 0.40
CA TYR A 87 -6.07 -7.42 1.60
C TYR A 87 -6.33 -8.28 2.83
N ALA A 88 -5.33 -8.41 3.70
CA ALA A 88 -5.50 -8.98 5.03
C ALA A 88 -4.41 -8.48 5.97
N ARG A 89 -4.78 -8.10 7.18
CA ARG A 89 -3.85 -7.80 8.26
C ARG A 89 -3.42 -9.10 8.93
N THR A 90 -2.28 -9.63 8.49
CA THR A 90 -1.76 -10.94 8.93
C THR A 90 -0.60 -10.82 9.91
N GLY A 91 -0.13 -9.60 10.13
CA GLY A 91 1.12 -9.39 10.85
C GLY A 91 2.35 -9.84 10.05
N ARG A 92 3.49 -9.80 10.69
CA ARG A 92 4.77 -10.21 10.11
C ARG A 92 5.63 -10.90 11.15
N ILE A 93 6.39 -11.89 10.71
CA ILE A 93 7.46 -12.52 11.47
C ILE A 93 8.80 -12.26 10.78
N GLN A 94 9.81 -11.90 11.55
CA GLN A 94 11.18 -11.64 11.09
C GLN A 94 12.16 -12.39 11.97
N PRO A 95 13.07 -13.20 11.42
CA PRO A 95 14.16 -13.79 12.20
C PRO A 95 15.08 -12.67 12.71
N VAL A 96 15.52 -12.81 13.94
CA VAL A 96 16.44 -11.88 14.59
C VAL A 96 17.86 -12.39 14.41
N PRO A 97 18.77 -11.61 13.83
CA PRO A 97 20.19 -12.01 13.78
C PRO A 97 20.80 -12.08 15.17
N ALA A 98 21.76 -12.94 15.39
CA ALA A 98 22.52 -13.02 16.62
C ALA A 98 23.17 -11.66 16.95
N GLY A 99 23.09 -11.24 18.22
CA GLY A 99 23.61 -9.94 18.69
C GLY A 99 22.77 -8.72 18.32
N ALA A 100 21.57 -8.90 17.75
CA ALA A 100 20.67 -7.78 17.40
C ALA A 100 19.63 -7.46 18.48
N GLU A 101 19.70 -8.07 19.66
CA GLU A 101 18.69 -8.00 20.73
C GLU A 101 18.46 -6.57 21.20
N ALA A 102 19.55 -5.80 21.42
CA ALA A 102 19.45 -4.40 21.86
C ALA A 102 18.68 -3.54 20.82
N ARG A 103 19.01 -3.69 19.54
CA ARG A 103 18.28 -2.99 18.46
C ARG A 103 16.82 -3.40 18.40
N MET A 104 16.49 -4.66 18.65
CA MET A 104 15.09 -5.11 18.70
C MET A 104 14.36 -4.51 19.91
N ALA A 105 15.02 -4.36 21.05
CA ALA A 105 14.45 -3.68 22.21
C ALA A 105 14.12 -2.22 21.91
N GLU A 106 15.01 -1.47 21.25
CA GLU A 106 14.77 -0.09 20.80
C GLU A 106 13.57 -0.04 19.81
N ARG A 107 13.50 -0.99 18.89
CA ARG A 107 12.40 -1.09 17.92
C ARG A 107 11.06 -1.34 18.60
N ILE A 108 11.00 -2.24 19.57
CA ILE A 108 9.80 -2.51 20.37
C ILE A 108 9.41 -1.29 21.20
N ALA A 109 10.37 -0.60 21.80
CA ALA A 109 10.12 0.62 22.55
C ALA A 109 9.53 1.72 21.65
N GLY A 110 10.08 1.89 20.44
CA GLY A 110 9.56 2.81 19.43
C GLY A 110 8.13 2.44 18.98
N ALA A 111 7.84 1.16 18.77
CA ALA A 111 6.49 0.71 18.45
C ALA A 111 5.52 1.03 19.59
N ARG A 112 5.86 0.75 20.83
CA ARG A 112 5.03 1.09 22.01
C ARG A 112 4.76 2.58 22.16
N ALA A 113 5.71 3.43 21.78
CA ALA A 113 5.58 4.88 21.88
C ALA A 113 4.66 5.48 20.81
N HIS A 114 4.58 4.86 19.62
CA HIS A 114 3.97 5.49 18.45
C HIS A 114 2.80 4.72 17.84
N TRP A 115 2.75 3.39 17.97
CA TRP A 115 1.73 2.57 17.36
C TRP A 115 0.49 2.45 18.24
N PRO A 116 -0.70 2.23 17.68
CA PRO A 116 -1.89 1.96 18.47
C PRO A 116 -1.73 0.66 19.27
N GLY A 117 -2.36 0.59 20.44
CA GLY A 117 -2.16 -0.50 21.39
C GLY A 117 -2.48 -1.90 20.86
N TRP A 118 -3.35 -2.01 19.84
CA TRP A 118 -3.64 -3.29 19.18
C TRP A 118 -2.53 -3.75 18.23
N ALA A 119 -1.66 -2.83 17.75
CA ALA A 119 -0.57 -3.11 16.82
C ALA A 119 0.72 -3.43 17.58
N GLU A 120 0.72 -4.54 18.30
CA GLU A 120 1.84 -4.95 19.12
C GLU A 120 3.05 -5.38 18.29
N MET A 121 4.25 -5.06 18.80
CA MET A 121 5.52 -5.60 18.34
C MET A 121 6.23 -6.27 19.53
N ALA A 122 6.66 -7.52 19.36
CA ALA A 122 7.27 -8.31 20.43
C ALA A 122 8.31 -9.31 19.91
N LEU A 123 9.23 -9.71 20.79
CA LEU A 123 10.08 -10.89 20.56
C LEU A 123 9.37 -12.15 21.03
N THR A 124 9.60 -13.25 20.31
CA THR A 124 9.14 -14.59 20.67
C THR A 124 10.19 -15.64 20.36
N THR A 125 10.20 -16.73 21.12
CA THR A 125 10.95 -17.96 20.84
C THR A 125 10.09 -19.03 20.18
N THR A 126 8.77 -18.84 20.17
CA THR A 126 7.77 -19.80 19.68
C THR A 126 6.77 -19.08 18.77
N PRO A 127 7.14 -18.80 17.50
CA PRO A 127 6.21 -18.14 16.57
C PRO A 127 5.00 -19.04 16.28
N ASP A 128 3.82 -18.45 16.37
CA ASP A 128 2.55 -19.12 16.02
C ASP A 128 2.27 -18.90 14.52
N THR A 129 2.94 -19.68 13.68
CA THR A 129 2.76 -19.66 12.21
C THR A 129 3.19 -21.01 11.62
N PRO A 130 2.53 -21.50 10.55
CA PRO A 130 2.91 -22.74 9.89
C PRO A 130 4.26 -22.65 9.15
N LEU A 131 4.72 -21.43 8.82
CA LEU A 131 6.00 -21.20 8.16
C LEU A 131 6.87 -20.33 9.07
N VAL A 132 7.82 -20.96 9.74
CA VAL A 132 8.78 -20.28 10.60
C VAL A 132 10.11 -20.14 9.84
N PRO A 133 10.58 -18.93 9.52
CA PRO A 133 11.90 -18.74 8.92
C PRO A 133 12.99 -19.12 9.94
N VAL A 134 14.12 -19.60 9.44
CA VAL A 134 15.28 -19.92 10.28
C VAL A 134 15.78 -18.65 10.97
N SER A 135 16.10 -18.76 12.26
CA SER A 135 16.70 -17.67 13.07
C SER A 135 17.98 -18.16 13.74
N ASP A 136 19.08 -17.46 13.52
CA ASP A 136 20.37 -17.80 14.12
C ASP A 136 20.40 -17.56 15.64
N SER A 137 19.61 -16.61 16.11
CA SER A 137 19.48 -16.31 17.55
C SER A 137 18.42 -17.18 18.27
N GLY A 138 17.60 -17.92 17.53
CA GLY A 138 16.42 -18.58 18.08
C GLY A 138 15.30 -17.60 18.50
N LEU A 139 15.38 -16.34 18.10
CA LEU A 139 14.39 -15.29 18.36
C LEU A 139 13.76 -14.79 17.06
N TRP A 140 12.50 -14.44 17.15
CA TRP A 140 11.74 -13.80 16.08
C TRP A 140 11.08 -12.52 16.58
N LEU A 141 11.16 -11.48 15.75
CA LEU A 141 10.36 -10.26 15.96
C LEU A 141 9.04 -10.42 15.23
N VAL A 142 7.95 -10.31 15.96
CA VAL A 142 6.59 -10.34 15.41
C VAL A 142 5.93 -8.99 15.53
N ASP A 143 5.14 -8.58 14.54
CA ASP A 143 4.29 -7.40 14.60
C ASP A 143 2.89 -7.70 14.09
N ARG A 144 1.88 -6.99 14.60
CA ARG A 144 0.47 -7.10 14.21
C ARG A 144 0.01 -6.00 13.27
N LEU A 145 0.87 -5.01 12.98
CA LEU A 145 0.52 -3.87 12.11
C LEU A 145 0.64 -4.21 10.62
N THR A 146 1.59 -5.06 10.28
CA THR A 146 1.84 -5.46 8.89
C THR A 146 0.63 -6.17 8.28
N ALA A 147 0.32 -5.79 7.05
CA ALA A 147 -0.70 -6.43 6.23
C ALA A 147 -0.12 -6.95 4.90
N ARG A 148 -0.82 -7.84 4.25
CA ARG A 148 -0.57 -8.25 2.87
C ARG A 148 -1.67 -7.79 1.95
N ILE A 149 -1.35 -7.64 0.68
CA ILE A 149 -2.32 -7.37 -0.37
C ILE A 149 -1.90 -8.09 -1.66
N SER A 150 -2.87 -8.45 -2.49
CA SER A 150 -2.59 -8.91 -3.85
C SER A 150 -2.60 -7.70 -4.80
N PRO A 151 -1.44 -7.24 -5.33
CA PRO A 151 -1.41 -6.01 -6.11
C PRO A 151 -2.32 -6.04 -7.32
N ARG A 152 -2.41 -7.16 -8.03
CA ARG A 152 -3.30 -7.33 -9.19
C ARG A 152 -4.77 -7.26 -8.80
N ARG A 153 -5.17 -7.92 -7.70
CA ARG A 153 -6.55 -7.88 -7.19
C ARG A 153 -6.88 -6.50 -6.65
N ALA A 154 -5.94 -5.83 -6.00
CA ALA A 154 -6.09 -4.46 -5.52
C ALA A 154 -6.39 -3.48 -6.67
N CYS A 155 -5.61 -3.54 -7.77
CA CYS A 155 -5.88 -2.74 -8.96
C CYS A 155 -7.24 -3.07 -9.59
N ALA A 156 -7.61 -4.36 -9.66
CA ALA A 156 -8.91 -4.77 -10.18
C ALA A 156 -10.07 -4.27 -9.30
N ALA A 157 -9.94 -4.36 -7.98
CA ALA A 157 -10.94 -3.88 -7.02
C ALA A 157 -11.12 -2.36 -7.11
N LEU A 158 -10.02 -1.60 -7.15
CA LEU A 158 -10.06 -0.15 -7.35
C LEU A 158 -10.73 0.22 -8.67
N ALA A 159 -10.38 -0.46 -9.77
CA ALA A 159 -10.98 -0.20 -11.06
C ALA A 159 -12.50 -0.48 -11.06
N ALA A 160 -12.93 -1.56 -10.42
CA ALA A 160 -14.34 -1.89 -10.25
C ALA A 160 -15.06 -0.82 -9.43
N ALA A 161 -14.49 -0.39 -8.30
CA ALA A 161 -15.04 0.64 -7.43
C ALA A 161 -15.17 2.00 -8.14
N ILE A 162 -14.15 2.39 -8.92
CA ILE A 162 -14.14 3.61 -9.72
C ILE A 162 -15.29 3.58 -10.74
N ARG A 163 -15.43 2.49 -11.50
CA ARG A 163 -16.50 2.33 -12.50
C ARG A 163 -17.89 2.32 -11.86
N ALA A 164 -18.06 1.65 -10.73
CA ALA A 164 -19.32 1.61 -9.99
C ALA A 164 -19.77 3.00 -9.51
N ARG A 165 -18.83 3.93 -9.31
CA ARG A 165 -19.12 5.33 -8.95
C ARG A 165 -19.13 6.30 -10.14
N GLY A 166 -19.18 5.77 -11.37
CA GLY A 166 -19.30 6.59 -12.58
C GLY A 166 -17.97 7.20 -13.06
N GLY A 167 -16.83 6.77 -12.52
CA GLY A 167 -15.53 7.16 -13.07
C GLY A 167 -15.16 6.34 -14.30
N GLU A 168 -14.42 6.94 -15.21
CA GLU A 168 -13.97 6.31 -16.44
C GLU A 168 -12.52 5.82 -16.34
N ILE A 169 -12.22 4.67 -16.98
CA ILE A 169 -10.86 4.15 -17.12
C ILE A 169 -10.65 3.75 -18.58
N ALA A 170 -9.69 4.42 -19.24
CA ALA A 170 -9.30 4.17 -20.62
C ALA A 170 -7.89 3.56 -20.67
N GLU A 171 -7.77 2.37 -21.24
CA GLU A 171 -6.53 1.63 -21.45
C GLU A 171 -6.04 1.79 -22.89
N GLY A 172 -4.71 1.74 -23.12
CA GLY A 172 -4.11 1.97 -24.44
C GLY A 172 -4.17 3.44 -24.89
N VAL A 173 -4.37 4.36 -23.96
CA VAL A 173 -4.58 5.79 -24.24
C VAL A 173 -3.56 6.63 -23.50
N THR A 174 -3.01 7.63 -24.18
CA THR A 174 -2.18 8.68 -23.59
C THR A 174 -2.98 9.98 -23.48
N THR A 175 -2.55 10.88 -22.61
CA THR A 175 -3.13 12.21 -22.46
C THR A 175 -2.03 13.26 -22.30
N GLU A 176 -2.30 14.47 -22.75
CA GLU A 176 -1.45 15.62 -22.54
C GLU A 176 -2.00 16.45 -21.36
N GLY A 177 -1.12 16.86 -20.45
CA GLY A 177 -1.47 17.74 -19.34
C GLY A 177 -2.51 17.18 -18.35
N PRO A 178 -2.39 15.94 -17.84
CA PRO A 178 -3.26 15.45 -16.78
C PRO A 178 -3.11 16.29 -15.51
N ALA A 179 -4.16 16.33 -14.68
CA ALA A 179 -4.10 16.98 -13.37
C ALA A 179 -3.25 16.20 -12.37
N ILE A 180 -3.19 14.86 -12.54
CA ILE A 180 -2.39 13.96 -11.69
C ILE A 180 -1.55 13.03 -12.55
N TRP A 181 -0.23 13.04 -12.32
CA TRP A 181 0.72 12.13 -12.94
C TRP A 181 1.05 10.98 -11.99
N ALA A 182 0.62 9.77 -12.32
CA ALA A 182 0.86 8.53 -11.57
C ALA A 182 1.41 7.41 -12.48
N THR A 183 2.19 7.79 -13.47
CA THR A 183 2.66 6.96 -14.59
C THR A 183 3.83 6.03 -14.24
N GLY A 184 4.26 6.02 -12.97
CA GLY A 184 5.40 5.20 -12.54
C GLY A 184 6.72 5.60 -13.20
N VAL A 185 7.68 4.67 -13.22
CA VAL A 185 9.03 4.93 -13.75
C VAL A 185 9.00 5.37 -15.22
N ALA A 186 8.14 4.78 -16.02
CA ALA A 186 8.04 5.10 -17.45
C ALA A 186 7.66 6.57 -17.72
N GLY A 187 6.95 7.22 -16.80
CA GLY A 187 6.52 8.61 -16.93
C GLY A 187 7.44 9.64 -16.27
N LEU A 188 8.58 9.25 -15.72
CA LEU A 188 9.51 10.18 -15.06
C LEU A 188 10.36 10.99 -16.03
N GLY A 189 10.50 10.56 -17.30
CA GLY A 189 11.29 11.25 -18.31
C GLY A 189 11.01 12.76 -18.44
N PRO A 190 9.74 13.20 -18.52
CA PRO A 190 9.39 14.63 -18.60
C PRO A 190 9.80 15.45 -17.36
N PHE A 191 10.04 14.79 -16.22
CA PHE A 191 10.41 15.44 -14.95
C PHE A 191 11.90 15.34 -14.63
N GLY A 192 12.75 14.94 -15.60
CA GLY A 192 14.20 14.85 -15.43
C GLY A 192 14.65 13.69 -14.53
N GLY A 193 13.79 12.75 -14.25
CA GLY A 193 14.13 11.53 -13.53
C GLY A 193 14.85 10.55 -14.45
N ASN A 194 16.17 10.47 -14.36
CA ASN A 194 16.90 9.31 -14.87
C ASN A 194 16.50 8.13 -13.95
N GLY A 195 15.68 7.22 -14.49
CA GLY A 195 15.37 5.98 -13.79
C GLY A 195 16.68 5.24 -13.48
N VAL A 196 16.99 5.10 -12.19
CA VAL A 196 18.07 4.28 -11.67
C VAL A 196 17.54 2.88 -11.52
#